data_03e5ff1cb6c4c295a124dd63528e58a9
#
_entry.id   03e5ff1cb6c4c295a124dd63528e58a9
#
_cell.length_a   1.000
_cell.length_b   1.000
_cell.length_c   1.000
_cell.angle_alpha   90.00
_cell.angle_beta   90.00
_cell.angle_gamma   90.00
#
_symmetry.space_group_name_H-M   'P 1'
#
loop_
_entity.id
_entity.type
_entity.pdbx_description
1 polymer ?
#
loop_
_entity_poly.entity_id
_entity_poly.type
_entity_poly.pdbx_seq_one_letter_code
_entity_poly.pdbx_strand_id
1 'polypeptide(L)'
;MSEFRSALMFGRHNAPAAICVCGNTSFFKHPMASKFWVQDCCAATENILLAAVGLGLGTVWLGVHPIHNFSKRVAKILELPDHVKPLNVIYVGYPAEEKPARTQYNPDRVHWETY
;
A
#
# COMPACT_ATOMS: atom_id res chain seq x y z
N MET A 1 -13.23 -5.97 -9.68
CA MET A 1 -12.87 -6.67 -8.41
C MET A 1 -12.36 -8.10 -8.64
N SER A 2 -12.99 -8.96 -9.47
CA SER A 2 -12.53 -10.34 -9.73
C SER A 2 -11.14 -10.41 -10.37
N GLU A 3 -10.86 -9.55 -11.36
CA GLU A 3 -9.58 -9.50 -12.05
C GLU A 3 -8.44 -9.03 -11.14
N PHE A 4 -8.72 -8.07 -10.24
CA PHE A 4 -7.76 -7.63 -9.23
C PHE A 4 -7.35 -8.76 -8.28
N ARG A 5 -8.34 -9.51 -7.80
CA ARG A 5 -8.13 -10.67 -6.91
C ARG A 5 -7.27 -11.74 -7.57
N SER A 6 -7.56 -12.06 -8.83
CA SER A 6 -6.78 -13.01 -9.62
C SER A 6 -5.36 -12.53 -9.89
N ALA A 7 -5.18 -11.21 -10.12
CA ALA A 7 -3.88 -10.63 -10.42
C ALA A 7 -2.91 -10.66 -9.23
N LEU A 8 -3.39 -10.55 -8.00
CA LEU A 8 -2.58 -10.41 -6.78
C LEU A 8 -2.47 -11.69 -5.95
N MET A 9 -2.85 -12.84 -6.47
CA MET A 9 -2.77 -14.17 -5.82
C MET A 9 -3.53 -14.32 -4.48
N PHE A 10 -4.04 -13.25 -3.90
CA PHE A 10 -4.80 -13.23 -2.64
C PHE A 10 -6.32 -13.17 -2.86
N GLY A 11 -6.78 -13.70 -4.00
CA GLY A 11 -8.14 -13.59 -4.50
C GLY A 11 -9.25 -14.23 -3.67
N ARG A 12 -8.95 -14.82 -2.52
CA ARG A 12 -9.93 -15.52 -1.68
C ARG A 12 -10.57 -14.64 -0.59
N HIS A 13 -10.08 -13.42 -0.42
CA HIS A 13 -10.64 -12.52 0.60
C HIS A 13 -11.87 -11.79 0.05
N ASN A 14 -12.95 -11.84 0.81
CA ASN A 14 -14.22 -11.17 0.48
C ASN A 14 -14.20 -9.68 0.85
N ALA A 15 -13.06 -9.00 0.71
CA ALA A 15 -12.99 -7.58 0.94
C ALA A 15 -13.90 -6.83 -0.04
N PRO A 16 -14.85 -6.00 0.45
CA PRO A 16 -15.79 -5.27 -0.41
C PRO A 16 -15.13 -4.16 -1.21
N ALA A 17 -13.99 -3.63 -0.76
CA ALA A 17 -13.28 -2.53 -1.39
C ALA A 17 -11.78 -2.78 -1.49
N ALA A 18 -11.15 -2.09 -2.46
CA ALA A 18 -9.70 -2.03 -2.59
C ALA A 18 -9.29 -0.60 -2.96
N ILE A 19 -8.21 -0.11 -2.33
CA ILE A 19 -7.59 1.17 -2.62
C ILE A 19 -6.24 0.90 -3.25
N CYS A 20 -5.98 1.42 -4.44
CA CYS A 20 -4.66 1.38 -5.05
C CYS A 20 -3.96 2.72 -4.83
N VAL A 21 -2.85 2.71 -4.09
CA VAL A 21 -2.02 3.90 -3.90
C VAL A 21 -1.03 4.00 -5.05
N CYS A 22 -1.06 5.13 -5.76
CA CYS A 22 -0.24 5.35 -6.93
C CYS A 22 0.57 6.65 -6.81
N GLY A 23 1.80 6.64 -7.28
CA GLY A 23 2.60 7.84 -7.44
C GLY A 23 2.44 8.43 -8.84
N ASN A 24 2.12 9.73 -8.92
CA ASN A 24 2.12 10.46 -10.17
C ASN A 24 3.49 11.12 -10.37
N THR A 25 4.31 10.53 -11.26
CA THR A 25 5.69 10.99 -11.48
C THR A 25 5.81 12.20 -12.40
N SER A 26 4.71 12.67 -13.01
CA SER A 26 4.72 13.86 -13.88
C SER A 26 4.84 15.18 -13.12
N PHE A 27 4.53 15.19 -11.82
CA PHE A 27 4.63 16.41 -10.98
C PHE A 27 6.07 16.75 -10.54
N PHE A 28 7.00 15.84 -10.68
CA PHE A 28 8.35 16.07 -10.22
C PHE A 28 9.15 16.90 -11.23
N LYS A 29 9.37 18.17 -10.89
CA LYS A 29 10.20 19.09 -11.70
C LYS A 29 11.70 18.78 -11.67
N HIS A 30 12.14 18.05 -10.66
CA HIS A 30 13.55 17.71 -10.45
C HIS A 30 13.76 16.18 -10.44
N PRO A 31 14.75 15.64 -11.17
CA PRO A 31 15.00 14.20 -11.23
C PRO A 31 15.19 13.51 -9.88
N MET A 32 15.78 14.22 -8.91
CA MET A 32 15.95 13.70 -7.54
C MET A 32 14.61 13.52 -6.84
N ALA A 33 13.69 14.47 -6.98
CA ALA A 33 12.38 14.40 -6.34
C ALA A 33 11.58 13.18 -6.80
N SER A 34 11.74 12.77 -8.07
CA SER A 34 11.07 11.59 -8.62
C SER A 34 11.49 10.27 -7.94
N LYS A 35 12.57 10.25 -7.17
CA LYS A 35 13.03 9.05 -6.45
C LYS A 35 12.27 8.84 -5.13
N PHE A 36 11.60 9.87 -4.60
CA PHE A 36 10.93 9.81 -3.29
C PHE A 36 9.45 9.41 -3.35
N TRP A 37 8.88 9.24 -4.56
CA TRP A 37 7.47 8.90 -4.72
C TRP A 37 7.05 7.65 -3.94
N VAL A 38 7.96 6.68 -3.82
CA VAL A 38 7.69 5.45 -3.05
C VAL A 38 7.50 5.78 -1.57
N GLN A 39 8.36 6.63 -1.01
CA GLN A 39 8.28 7.04 0.39
C GLN A 39 7.02 7.83 0.67
N ASP A 40 6.67 8.78 -0.21
CA ASP A 40 5.45 9.58 -0.12
C ASP A 40 4.20 8.69 -0.15
N CYS A 41 4.16 7.73 -1.08
CA CYS A 41 3.06 6.77 -1.18
C CYS A 41 3.01 5.81 0.03
N CYS A 42 4.15 5.40 0.59
CA CYS A 42 4.18 4.60 1.81
C CYS A 42 3.63 5.36 3.00
N ALA A 43 3.99 6.64 3.17
CA ALA A 43 3.44 7.49 4.23
C ALA A 43 1.93 7.68 4.08
N ALA A 44 1.44 7.92 2.86
CA ALA A 44 0.01 8.00 2.57
C ALA A 44 -0.69 6.67 2.89
N THR A 45 -0.08 5.53 2.54
CA THR A 45 -0.61 4.20 2.84
C THR A 45 -0.76 3.99 4.33
N GLU A 46 0.26 4.29 5.13
CA GLU A 46 0.20 4.14 6.59
C GLU A 46 -0.94 4.97 7.18
N ASN A 47 -1.13 6.21 6.72
CA ASN A 47 -2.26 7.03 7.15
C ASN A 47 -3.61 6.41 6.81
N ILE A 48 -3.75 5.74 5.65
CA ILE A 48 -4.96 5.01 5.28
C ILE A 48 -5.21 3.84 6.24
N LEU A 49 -4.17 3.06 6.58
CA LEU A 49 -4.29 1.93 7.51
C LEU A 49 -4.73 2.40 8.89
N LEU A 50 -4.12 3.47 9.41
CA LEU A 50 -4.47 4.04 10.71
C LEU A 50 -5.89 4.60 10.73
N ALA A 51 -6.30 5.32 9.68
CA ALA A 51 -7.66 5.83 9.54
C ALA A 51 -8.70 4.71 9.50
N ALA A 52 -8.40 3.61 8.80
CA ALA A 52 -9.28 2.45 8.72
C ALA A 52 -9.52 1.83 10.11
N VAL A 53 -8.46 1.69 10.92
CA VAL A 53 -8.59 1.22 12.32
C VAL A 53 -9.49 2.15 13.12
N GLY A 54 -9.31 3.46 13.00
CA GLY A 54 -10.17 4.45 13.67
C GLY A 54 -11.64 4.39 13.26
N LEU A 55 -11.93 3.84 12.06
CA LEU A 55 -13.28 3.62 11.55
C LEU A 55 -13.82 2.20 11.82
N GLY A 56 -13.09 1.37 12.57
CA GLY A 56 -13.49 -0.01 12.85
C GLY A 56 -13.36 -0.95 11.64
N LEU A 57 -12.52 -0.59 10.65
CA LEU A 57 -12.29 -1.37 9.44
C LEU A 57 -10.98 -2.16 9.54
N GLY A 58 -10.98 -3.34 8.92
CA GLY A 58 -9.79 -4.15 8.70
C GLY A 58 -9.16 -3.86 7.34
N THR A 59 -7.83 -3.90 7.28
CA THR A 59 -7.07 -3.67 6.05
C THR A 59 -5.93 -4.66 5.90
N VAL A 60 -5.51 -4.88 4.64
CA VAL A 60 -4.27 -5.56 4.33
C VAL A 60 -3.53 -4.85 3.21
N TRP A 61 -2.27 -4.54 3.44
CA TRP A 61 -1.36 -3.96 2.46
C TRP A 61 -0.76 -5.06 1.59
N LEU A 62 -1.02 -5.02 0.28
CA LEU A 62 -0.41 -5.89 -0.73
C LEU A 62 0.59 -5.09 -1.56
N GLY A 63 1.86 -5.47 -1.49
CA GLY A 63 2.93 -4.85 -2.26
C GLY A 63 2.77 -5.12 -3.76
N VAL A 64 2.88 -4.07 -4.56
CA VAL A 64 2.86 -4.15 -6.03
C VAL A 64 4.22 -3.73 -6.58
N HIS A 65 4.70 -2.56 -6.23
CA HIS A 65 6.07 -2.11 -6.52
C HIS A 65 7.06 -2.73 -5.50
N PRO A 66 8.26 -3.15 -5.87
CA PRO A 66 8.90 -3.07 -7.19
C PRO A 66 8.69 -4.31 -8.10
N ILE A 67 7.69 -5.12 -7.85
CA ILE A 67 7.46 -6.36 -8.61
C ILE A 67 6.90 -6.01 -10.00
N HIS A 68 7.78 -6.02 -11.01
CA HIS A 68 7.47 -5.51 -12.34
C HIS A 68 6.21 -6.11 -12.98
N ASN A 69 6.04 -7.42 -12.90
CA ASN A 69 4.87 -8.09 -13.48
C ASN A 69 3.57 -7.70 -12.77
N PHE A 70 3.60 -7.52 -11.44
CA PHE A 70 2.44 -7.07 -10.69
C PHE A 70 2.11 -5.62 -11.02
N SER A 71 3.11 -4.74 -11.05
CA SER A 71 2.93 -3.34 -11.42
C SER A 71 2.29 -3.19 -12.80
N LYS A 72 2.76 -3.95 -13.79
CA LYS A 72 2.15 -3.93 -15.15
C LYS A 72 0.71 -4.43 -15.16
N ARG A 73 0.41 -5.51 -14.45
CA ARG A 73 -0.95 -6.06 -14.39
C ARG A 73 -1.92 -5.10 -13.71
N VAL A 74 -1.53 -4.51 -12.58
CA VAL A 74 -2.34 -3.52 -11.86
C VAL A 74 -2.55 -2.28 -12.71
N ALA A 75 -1.48 -1.76 -13.33
CA ALA A 75 -1.58 -0.60 -14.22
C ALA A 75 -2.53 -0.86 -15.40
N LYS A 76 -2.50 -2.05 -16.00
CA LYS A 76 -3.41 -2.44 -17.08
C LYS A 76 -4.85 -2.53 -16.63
N ILE A 77 -5.13 -3.15 -15.47
CA ILE A 77 -6.49 -3.31 -14.93
C ILE A 77 -7.12 -1.95 -14.61
N LEU A 78 -6.30 -1.01 -14.11
CA LEU A 78 -6.75 0.34 -13.74
C LEU A 78 -6.62 1.35 -14.88
N GLU A 79 -6.14 0.92 -16.06
CA GLU A 79 -5.89 1.80 -17.21
C GLU A 79 -5.04 3.03 -16.86
N LEU A 80 -4.00 2.79 -16.03
CA LEU A 80 -3.12 3.86 -15.58
C LEU A 80 -2.24 4.38 -16.72
N PRO A 81 -2.10 5.71 -16.86
CA PRO A 81 -1.15 6.27 -17.82
C PRO A 81 0.30 6.02 -17.36
N ASP A 82 1.25 6.08 -18.28
CA ASP A 82 2.65 5.71 -18.04
C ASP A 82 3.34 6.46 -16.90
N HIS A 83 2.92 7.68 -16.62
CA HIS A 83 3.45 8.51 -15.54
C HIS A 83 2.83 8.22 -14.17
N VAL A 84 1.83 7.36 -14.08
CA VAL A 84 1.19 6.92 -12.84
C VAL A 84 1.63 5.51 -12.51
N LYS A 85 2.31 5.35 -11.37
CA LYS A 85 2.92 4.09 -10.95
C LYS A 85 2.20 3.53 -9.71
N PRO A 86 1.64 2.31 -9.79
CA PRO A 86 1.02 1.69 -8.61
C PRO A 86 2.08 1.24 -7.61
N LEU A 87 1.94 1.66 -6.35
CA LEU A 87 2.79 1.24 -5.25
C LEU A 87 2.27 -0.04 -4.60
N ASN A 88 1.02 -0.01 -4.21
CA ASN A 88 0.37 -1.11 -3.49
C ASN A 88 -1.13 -1.13 -3.75
N VAL A 89 -1.76 -2.20 -3.25
CA VAL A 89 -3.21 -2.31 -3.15
C VAL A 89 -3.56 -2.62 -1.70
N ILE A 90 -4.47 -1.87 -1.14
CA ILE A 90 -5.00 -2.05 0.21
C ILE A 90 -6.40 -2.64 0.08
N TYR A 91 -6.61 -3.88 0.52
CA TYR A 91 -7.96 -4.39 0.70
C TYR A 91 -8.56 -3.82 2.00
N VAL A 92 -9.82 -3.43 1.93
CA VAL A 92 -10.56 -2.84 3.05
C VAL A 92 -11.85 -3.61 3.24
N GLY A 93 -12.15 -3.95 4.49
CA GLY A 93 -13.38 -4.67 4.84
C GLY A 93 -13.66 -4.62 6.34
N TYR A 94 -14.73 -5.28 6.75
CA TYR A 94 -15.01 -5.45 8.16
C TYR A 94 -14.16 -6.59 8.72
N PRO A 95 -13.49 -6.41 9.89
CA PRO A 95 -12.70 -7.46 10.49
C PRO A 95 -13.60 -8.63 10.92
N ALA A 96 -13.16 -9.86 10.60
CA ALA A 96 -13.86 -11.07 11.01
C ALA A 96 -13.39 -11.60 12.36
N GLU A 97 -12.31 -11.05 12.91
CA GLU A 97 -11.72 -11.44 14.19
C GLU A 97 -11.17 -10.20 14.92
N GLU A 98 -11.21 -10.23 16.24
CA GLU A 98 -10.51 -9.26 17.08
C GLU A 98 -9.18 -9.85 17.53
N LYS A 99 -8.10 -9.09 17.33
CA LYS A 99 -6.77 -9.46 17.78
C LYS A 99 -6.30 -8.50 18.88
N PRO A 100 -5.66 -9.01 19.93
CA PRO A 100 -5.05 -8.14 20.94
C PRO A 100 -4.00 -7.23 20.29
N ALA A 101 -3.89 -6.02 20.80
CA ALA A 101 -2.81 -5.12 20.39
C ALA A 101 -1.46 -5.76 20.70
N ARG A 102 -0.55 -5.68 19.76
CA ARG A 102 0.83 -6.13 19.95
C ARG A 102 1.78 -5.02 19.53
N THR A 103 2.85 -4.87 20.28
CA THR A 103 3.92 -3.91 19.95
C THR A 103 5.05 -4.60 19.18
N GLN A 104 5.65 -3.88 18.26
CA GLN A 104 6.91 -4.24 17.61
C GLN A 104 8.09 -3.46 18.22
N TYR A 105 7.82 -2.72 19.31
CA TYR A 105 8.86 -1.96 19.98
C TYR A 105 9.92 -2.90 20.56
N ASN A 106 11.17 -2.63 20.22
CA ASN A 106 12.35 -3.31 20.76
C ASN A 106 13.34 -2.26 21.25
N PRO A 107 13.56 -2.16 22.58
CA PRO A 107 14.46 -1.17 23.15
C PRO A 107 15.91 -1.32 22.67
N ASP A 108 16.35 -2.55 22.33
CA ASP A 108 17.71 -2.82 21.82
C ASP A 108 17.99 -2.19 20.46
N ARG A 109 16.95 -1.70 19.78
CA ARG A 109 17.04 -1.00 18.49
C ARG A 109 16.92 0.52 18.63
N VAL A 110 16.85 1.01 19.86
CA VAL A 110 16.78 2.45 20.15
C VAL A 110 18.15 2.91 20.63
N HIS A 111 18.77 3.76 19.87
CA HIS A 111 20.09 4.31 20.16
C HIS A 111 20.00 5.81 20.39
N TRP A 112 20.73 6.33 21.36
CA TRP A 112 20.76 7.76 21.69
C TRP A 112 22.07 8.35 21.21
N GLU A 113 21.99 9.38 20.33
CA GLU A 113 23.10 10.15 19.74
C GLU A 113 24.05 9.34 18.85
N THR A 114 24.44 8.14 19.26
CA THR A 114 25.32 7.25 18.48
C THR A 114 24.72 5.84 18.39
N TYR A 115 25.12 5.10 17.36
CA TYR A 115 24.73 3.70 17.16
C TYR A 115 25.56 2.77 18.05
#